data_52edac2d803a6ee0c5b48be9a10e0c0e
#
_entry.id   52edac2d803a6ee0c5b48be9a10e0c0e
#
_cell.length_a   1.000
_cell.length_b   1.000
_cell.length_c   1.000
_cell.angle_alpha   90.00
_cell.angle_beta   90.00
_cell.angle_gamma   90.00
#
_symmetry.space_group_name_H-M   'P 1'
#
loop_
_entity.id
_entity.type
_entity.pdbx_description
1 polymer ?
#
loop_
_entity_poly.entity_id
_entity_poly.type
_entity_poly.pdbx_seq_one_letter_code
_entity_poly.pdbx_strand_id
1 'polypeptide(L)'
;MSTPHSPAAGGSILRQPLAVWAVAFAAVIAFMGIGLVDPILPAIAESLEATPTETSLLFTSYLVITGVVMFFTSWLSSRIGAKKTLMIGLVLIVVFAALAGTAGSVEGVIGFRAGWGFGNALFISTALSTIVGAASGGSSAAIVLYEAALGVGIAIGPLLGGLLGSVSWRGPFFGTAALMAVGFIAIATLLREDGPRPTPTPLSAPFKALAVPAIRTLAGAALFYNIGFFVLLAYTPYPLGLDEMGLGFTFFGWGLGVAITSVFVAPLLTARLPRTVVLRSVLVLLALDLVAGGLLISSRVGLIVCIIVGGLLLGVVNTVLTECVMEATDLPRSVASSSYSGVRFLGGAIAPPAASALAAAISPAFPMYAAAGAVLIASLIVFLGRRTLARADAHGQESEAVEAQSIAIGESL
;
A
#
# COMPACT_ATOMS: atom_id res chain seq x y z
N MET A 1 5.45 47.37 1.24
CA MET A 1 4.71 46.88 0.07
C MET A 1 4.89 45.38 0.02
N SER A 2 3.95 44.63 0.61
CA SER A 2 3.93 43.19 0.63
C SER A 2 3.26 42.73 -0.65
N THR A 3 3.97 42.00 -1.49
CA THR A 3 3.40 41.36 -2.68
C THR A 3 2.36 40.33 -2.25
N PRO A 4 1.15 40.33 -2.80
CA PRO A 4 0.15 39.31 -2.51
C PRO A 4 0.64 37.97 -3.05
N HIS A 5 0.75 36.97 -2.15
CA HIS A 5 0.91 35.58 -2.58
C HIS A 5 -0.35 35.18 -3.33
N SER A 6 -0.22 34.95 -4.63
CA SER A 6 -1.27 34.30 -5.41
C SER A 6 -1.57 32.93 -4.79
N PRO A 7 -2.84 32.57 -4.56
CA PRO A 7 -3.20 31.21 -4.14
C PRO A 7 -2.77 30.25 -5.22
N ALA A 8 -2.03 29.22 -4.84
CA ALA A 8 -1.62 28.16 -5.72
C ALA A 8 -2.88 27.45 -6.25
N ALA A 9 -3.16 27.60 -7.52
CA ALA A 9 -4.20 26.83 -8.21
C ALA A 9 -4.01 25.35 -7.90
N GLY A 10 -5.09 24.65 -7.55
CA GLY A 10 -5.09 23.23 -7.21
C GLY A 10 -4.26 22.45 -8.22
N GLY A 11 -3.12 21.90 -7.75
CA GLY A 11 -2.12 21.32 -8.64
C GLY A 11 -2.67 20.05 -9.28
N SER A 12 -2.71 20.01 -10.59
CA SER A 12 -3.11 18.83 -11.36
C SER A 12 -2.20 17.65 -11.02
N ILE A 13 -2.78 16.49 -10.70
CA ILE A 13 -2.06 15.21 -10.47
C ILE A 13 -1.08 14.92 -11.62
N LEU A 14 -1.42 15.34 -12.85
CA LEU A 14 -0.61 15.11 -14.06
C LEU A 14 0.55 16.09 -14.22
N ARG A 15 0.57 17.22 -13.53
CA ARG A 15 1.63 18.25 -13.62
C ARG A 15 2.63 18.16 -12.50
N GLN A 16 3.18 16.96 -12.28
CA GLN A 16 4.18 16.72 -11.25
C GLN A 16 5.61 16.82 -11.81
N PRO A 17 6.61 17.18 -10.98
CA PRO A 17 8.02 17.13 -11.36
C PRO A 17 8.45 15.74 -11.84
N LEU A 18 9.39 15.66 -12.80
CA LEU A 18 9.91 14.37 -13.30
C LEU A 18 10.47 13.47 -12.20
N ALA A 19 11.06 14.07 -11.16
CA ALA A 19 11.53 13.34 -9.99
C ALA A 19 10.39 12.60 -9.26
N VAL A 20 9.22 13.22 -9.13
CA VAL A 20 8.02 12.62 -8.53
C VAL A 20 7.53 11.45 -9.38
N TRP A 21 7.50 11.62 -10.71
CA TRP A 21 7.14 10.54 -11.63
C TRP A 21 8.13 9.38 -11.60
N ALA A 22 9.44 9.64 -11.44
CA ALA A 22 10.45 8.58 -11.30
C ALA A 22 10.22 7.75 -10.03
N VAL A 23 9.92 8.41 -8.90
CA VAL A 23 9.62 7.72 -7.64
C VAL A 23 8.29 6.97 -7.74
N ALA A 24 7.25 7.58 -8.35
CA ALA A 24 5.95 6.94 -8.57
C ALA A 24 6.07 5.70 -9.47
N PHE A 25 6.83 5.77 -10.55
CA PHE A 25 7.13 4.62 -11.42
C PHE A 25 7.79 3.47 -10.64
N ALA A 26 8.83 3.77 -9.87
CA ALA A 26 9.47 2.76 -9.04
C ALA A 26 8.52 2.22 -7.95
N ALA A 27 7.59 3.04 -7.45
CA ALA A 27 6.55 2.59 -6.51
C ALA A 27 5.57 1.62 -7.16
N VAL A 28 5.15 1.85 -8.41
CA VAL A 28 4.34 0.89 -9.19
C VAL A 28 5.02 -0.48 -9.19
N ILE A 29 6.32 -0.54 -9.50
CA ILE A 29 7.06 -1.81 -9.58
C ILE A 29 7.25 -2.44 -8.19
N ALA A 30 7.45 -1.62 -7.14
CA ALA A 30 7.56 -2.10 -5.77
C ALA A 30 6.27 -2.78 -5.30
N PHE A 31 5.12 -2.18 -5.59
CA PHE A 31 3.80 -2.73 -5.28
C PHE A 31 3.44 -3.92 -6.17
N MET A 32 3.86 -3.90 -7.44
CA MET A 32 3.73 -5.04 -8.34
C MET A 32 4.36 -6.30 -7.75
N GLY A 33 5.52 -6.17 -7.08
CA GLY A 33 6.21 -7.28 -6.40
C GLY A 33 5.41 -7.94 -5.27
N ILE A 34 4.33 -7.32 -4.77
CA ILE A 34 3.43 -7.92 -3.80
C ILE A 34 2.56 -8.99 -4.48
N GLY A 35 1.88 -8.64 -5.58
CA GLY A 35 0.93 -9.53 -6.27
C GLY A 35 1.56 -10.42 -7.36
N LEU A 36 2.82 -10.20 -7.71
CA LEU A 36 3.49 -10.92 -8.79
C LEU A 36 3.75 -12.39 -8.48
N VAL A 37 3.85 -12.74 -7.20
CA VAL A 37 4.19 -14.12 -6.75
C VAL A 37 2.94 -14.97 -6.64
N ASP A 38 1.75 -14.39 -6.46
CA ASP A 38 0.50 -15.15 -6.27
C ASP A 38 0.22 -16.17 -7.39
N PRO A 39 0.28 -15.78 -8.68
CA PRO A 39 -0.02 -16.71 -9.77
C PRO A 39 0.99 -17.85 -9.92
N ILE A 40 2.23 -17.66 -9.44
CA ILE A 40 3.30 -18.65 -9.59
C ILE A 40 3.52 -19.53 -8.36
N LEU A 41 2.78 -19.32 -7.28
CA LEU A 41 2.89 -20.15 -6.07
C LEU A 41 2.73 -21.66 -6.34
N PRO A 42 1.72 -22.11 -7.12
CA PRO A 42 1.60 -23.52 -7.45
C PRO A 42 2.82 -24.07 -8.21
N ALA A 43 3.34 -23.31 -9.16
CA ALA A 43 4.52 -23.70 -9.94
C ALA A 43 5.81 -23.73 -9.09
N ILE A 44 5.94 -22.85 -8.12
CA ILE A 44 7.04 -22.89 -7.12
C ILE A 44 6.89 -24.14 -6.24
N ALA A 45 5.68 -24.41 -5.73
CA ALA A 45 5.40 -25.56 -4.88
C ALA A 45 5.74 -26.88 -5.62
N GLU A 46 5.29 -27.03 -6.84
CA GLU A 46 5.58 -28.22 -7.66
C GLU A 46 7.07 -28.36 -7.99
N SER A 47 7.71 -27.27 -8.44
CA SER A 47 9.11 -27.29 -8.89
C SER A 47 10.12 -27.48 -7.76
N LEU A 48 9.81 -27.03 -6.55
CA LEU A 48 10.70 -27.09 -5.38
C LEU A 48 10.21 -28.08 -4.31
N GLU A 49 9.18 -28.90 -4.63
CA GLU A 49 8.55 -29.89 -3.73
C GLU A 49 8.13 -29.26 -2.38
N ALA A 50 7.62 -28.00 -2.44
CA ALA A 50 7.29 -27.22 -1.26
C ALA A 50 5.89 -27.53 -0.73
N THR A 51 5.77 -27.60 0.58
CA THR A 51 4.49 -27.75 1.28
C THR A 51 3.64 -26.47 1.21
N PRO A 52 2.31 -26.54 1.40
CA PRO A 52 1.46 -25.34 1.48
C PRO A 52 1.89 -24.36 2.58
N THR A 53 2.45 -24.86 3.70
CA THR A 53 2.97 -24.02 4.77
C THR A 53 4.19 -23.24 4.30
N GLU A 54 5.14 -23.88 3.64
CA GLU A 54 6.34 -23.24 3.09
C GLU A 54 5.99 -22.19 2.03
N THR A 55 5.04 -22.48 1.14
CA THR A 55 4.58 -21.50 0.15
C THR A 55 3.94 -20.26 0.82
N SER A 56 3.20 -20.43 1.92
CA SER A 56 2.66 -19.29 2.68
C SER A 56 3.76 -18.44 3.33
N LEU A 57 4.90 -19.03 3.70
CA LEU A 57 6.05 -18.31 4.27
C LEU A 57 6.72 -17.35 3.26
N LEU A 58 6.53 -17.56 1.95
CA LEU A 58 6.98 -16.63 0.92
C LEU A 58 6.38 -15.22 1.09
N PHE A 59 5.11 -15.14 1.50
CA PHE A 59 4.44 -13.88 1.83
C PHE A 59 4.83 -13.38 3.21
N THR A 60 4.71 -14.26 4.20
CA THR A 60 4.91 -13.92 5.59
C THR A 60 6.31 -13.36 5.83
N SER A 61 7.37 -14.01 5.32
CA SER A 61 8.74 -13.55 5.47
C SER A 61 8.95 -12.15 4.89
N TYR A 62 8.44 -11.91 3.69
CA TYR A 62 8.48 -10.62 3.03
C TYR A 62 7.75 -9.53 3.81
N LEU A 63 6.49 -9.78 4.22
CA LEU A 63 5.65 -8.79 4.90
C LEU A 63 6.11 -8.50 6.33
N VAL A 64 6.56 -9.52 7.09
CA VAL A 64 7.10 -9.33 8.44
C VAL A 64 8.35 -8.47 8.40
N ILE A 65 9.32 -8.83 7.54
CA ILE A 65 10.55 -8.06 7.44
C ILE A 65 10.27 -6.65 6.93
N THR A 66 9.39 -6.50 5.93
CA THR A 66 8.97 -5.17 5.46
C THR A 66 8.37 -4.35 6.61
N GLY A 67 7.42 -4.88 7.36
CA GLY A 67 6.77 -4.18 8.48
C GLY A 67 7.74 -3.80 9.59
N VAL A 68 8.61 -4.72 10.01
CA VAL A 68 9.60 -4.48 11.08
C VAL A 68 10.63 -3.43 10.64
N VAL A 69 11.18 -3.56 9.44
CA VAL A 69 12.22 -2.65 8.95
C VAL A 69 11.68 -1.24 8.70
N MET A 70 10.41 -1.09 8.37
CA MET A 70 9.79 0.23 8.21
C MET A 70 9.93 1.12 9.45
N PHE A 71 9.94 0.57 10.67
CA PHE A 71 10.18 1.34 11.89
C PHE A 71 11.58 1.96 11.96
N PHE A 72 12.54 1.44 11.22
CA PHE A 72 13.92 1.94 11.18
C PHE A 72 14.19 2.88 10.00
N THR A 73 13.28 2.95 9.04
CA THR A 73 13.49 3.67 7.77
C THR A 73 13.65 5.18 7.97
N SER A 74 12.82 5.80 8.82
CA SER A 74 12.93 7.25 9.10
C SER A 74 14.25 7.61 9.78
N TRP A 75 14.75 6.76 10.67
CA TRP A 75 16.05 6.92 11.32
C TRP A 75 17.18 6.87 10.28
N LEU A 76 17.17 5.90 9.37
CA LEU A 76 18.18 5.78 8.32
C LEU A 76 18.09 6.96 7.35
N SER A 77 16.90 7.25 6.82
CA SER A 77 16.65 8.32 5.84
C SER A 77 17.05 9.69 6.36
N SER A 78 16.87 9.99 7.65
CA SER A 78 17.29 11.27 8.24
C SER A 78 18.81 11.42 8.33
N ARG A 79 19.58 10.33 8.29
CA ARG A 79 21.06 10.35 8.36
C ARG A 79 21.73 10.37 7.01
N ILE A 80 21.26 9.53 6.09
CA ILE A 80 21.90 9.38 4.77
C ILE A 80 21.19 10.12 3.64
N GLY A 81 19.98 10.67 3.92
CA GLY A 81 19.14 11.36 2.94
C GLY A 81 18.12 10.42 2.26
N ALA A 82 17.02 11.01 1.79
CA ALA A 82 15.93 10.25 1.17
C ALA A 82 16.37 9.53 -0.12
N LYS A 83 17.08 10.23 -1.02
CA LYS A 83 17.57 9.66 -2.28
C LYS A 83 18.44 8.42 -2.05
N LYS A 84 19.42 8.50 -1.12
CA LYS A 84 20.31 7.35 -0.84
C LYS A 84 19.54 6.19 -0.24
N THR A 85 18.55 6.46 0.64
CA THR A 85 17.70 5.42 1.23
C THR A 85 16.86 4.72 0.16
N LEU A 86 16.25 5.48 -0.77
CA LEU A 86 15.53 4.93 -1.93
C LEU A 86 16.45 4.05 -2.80
N MET A 87 17.64 4.55 -3.12
CA MET A 87 18.60 3.82 -3.97
C MET A 87 19.09 2.53 -3.30
N ILE A 88 19.40 2.55 -2.00
CA ILE A 88 19.76 1.35 -1.24
C ILE A 88 18.59 0.34 -1.26
N GLY A 89 17.37 0.82 -1.01
CA GLY A 89 16.18 -0.03 -1.10
C GLY A 89 16.04 -0.70 -2.47
N LEU A 90 16.19 0.05 -3.56
CA LEU A 90 16.13 -0.48 -4.92
C LEU A 90 17.24 -1.49 -5.23
N VAL A 91 18.48 -1.22 -4.82
CA VAL A 91 19.59 -2.17 -5.00
C VAL A 91 19.30 -3.48 -4.28
N LEU A 92 18.80 -3.42 -3.04
CA LEU A 92 18.45 -4.62 -2.29
C LEU A 92 17.32 -5.39 -2.98
N ILE A 93 16.28 -4.70 -3.48
CA ILE A 93 15.20 -5.34 -4.22
C ILE A 93 15.73 -6.04 -5.48
N VAL A 94 16.55 -5.35 -6.28
CA VAL A 94 17.16 -5.91 -7.50
C VAL A 94 17.97 -7.17 -7.18
N VAL A 95 18.87 -7.08 -6.20
CA VAL A 95 19.75 -8.19 -5.82
C VAL A 95 18.95 -9.37 -5.29
N PHE A 96 18.07 -9.15 -4.33
CA PHE A 96 17.31 -10.23 -3.70
C PHE A 96 16.21 -10.81 -4.60
N ALA A 97 15.61 -10.02 -5.50
CA ALA A 97 14.72 -10.56 -6.52
C ALA A 97 15.49 -11.45 -7.51
N ALA A 98 16.65 -11.00 -8.00
CA ALA A 98 17.49 -11.83 -8.88
C ALA A 98 17.93 -13.13 -8.17
N LEU A 99 18.38 -13.07 -6.91
CA LEU A 99 18.75 -14.24 -6.12
C LEU A 99 17.57 -15.20 -5.92
N ALA A 100 16.36 -14.69 -5.67
CA ALA A 100 15.16 -15.52 -5.58
C ALA A 100 14.88 -16.27 -6.89
N GLY A 101 15.10 -15.64 -8.05
CA GLY A 101 15.01 -16.27 -9.35
C GLY A 101 16.06 -17.35 -9.60
N THR A 102 17.19 -17.32 -8.92
CA THR A 102 18.26 -18.35 -9.04
C THR A 102 18.16 -19.43 -7.97
N ALA A 103 17.24 -19.33 -7.01
CA ALA A 103 17.16 -20.27 -5.90
C ALA A 103 16.87 -21.71 -6.37
N GLY A 104 17.52 -22.66 -5.70
CA GLY A 104 17.33 -24.09 -5.92
C GLY A 104 16.50 -24.78 -4.85
N SER A 105 16.06 -24.04 -3.80
CA SER A 105 15.20 -24.58 -2.74
C SER A 105 14.18 -23.53 -2.29
N VAL A 106 13.10 -23.97 -1.67
CA VAL A 106 12.03 -23.09 -1.17
C VAL A 106 12.52 -22.21 -0.04
N GLU A 107 13.38 -22.72 0.84
CA GLU A 107 14.01 -21.94 1.94
C GLU A 107 14.86 -20.81 1.38
N GLY A 108 15.58 -21.06 0.28
CA GLY A 108 16.34 -20.06 -0.46
C GLY A 108 15.42 -18.93 -0.94
N VAL A 109 14.29 -19.28 -1.58
CA VAL A 109 13.32 -18.28 -2.03
C VAL A 109 12.73 -17.51 -0.83
N ILE A 110 12.37 -18.18 0.27
CA ILE A 110 11.85 -17.54 1.50
C ILE A 110 12.88 -16.55 2.05
N GLY A 111 14.14 -16.96 2.18
CA GLY A 111 15.24 -16.11 2.66
C GLY A 111 15.49 -14.89 1.76
N PHE A 112 15.52 -15.08 0.45
CA PHE A 112 15.69 -13.97 -0.50
C PHE A 112 14.45 -13.04 -0.55
N ARG A 113 13.24 -13.56 -0.35
CA ARG A 113 12.04 -12.75 -0.18
C ARG A 113 12.10 -11.89 1.09
N ALA A 114 12.65 -12.39 2.18
CA ALA A 114 12.89 -11.60 3.38
C ALA A 114 13.87 -10.43 3.10
N GLY A 115 14.97 -10.71 2.40
CA GLY A 115 15.92 -9.67 1.96
C GLY A 115 15.31 -8.64 1.01
N TRP A 116 14.45 -9.09 0.08
CA TRP A 116 13.65 -8.21 -0.76
C TRP A 116 12.71 -7.33 0.09
N GLY A 117 12.02 -7.91 1.07
CA GLY A 117 11.17 -7.17 2.02
C GLY A 117 11.92 -6.07 2.76
N PHE A 118 13.20 -6.30 3.10
CA PHE A 118 14.06 -5.28 3.69
C PHE A 118 14.25 -4.08 2.73
N GLY A 119 14.62 -4.35 1.48
CA GLY A 119 14.74 -3.31 0.46
C GLY A 119 13.44 -2.56 0.22
N ASN A 120 12.32 -3.30 0.18
CA ASN A 120 10.98 -2.76 -0.01
C ASN A 120 10.54 -1.82 1.12
N ALA A 121 10.87 -2.14 2.37
CA ALA A 121 10.60 -1.28 3.51
C ALA A 121 11.32 0.07 3.39
N LEU A 122 12.60 0.06 3.04
CA LEU A 122 13.38 1.28 2.83
C LEU A 122 12.80 2.11 1.68
N PHE A 123 12.38 1.45 0.61
CA PHE A 123 11.86 2.13 -0.57
C PHE A 123 10.47 2.71 -0.31
N ILE A 124 9.46 1.90 0.03
CA ILE A 124 8.04 2.32 0.11
C ILE A 124 7.84 3.43 1.15
N SER A 125 8.39 3.27 2.37
CA SER A 125 8.25 4.27 3.42
C SER A 125 8.91 5.61 3.04
N THR A 126 10.05 5.58 2.35
CA THR A 126 10.75 6.78 1.90
C THR A 126 10.08 7.37 0.65
N ALA A 127 9.57 6.54 -0.25
CA ALA A 127 8.89 6.99 -1.47
C ALA A 127 7.66 7.85 -1.16
N LEU A 128 6.79 7.41 -0.23
CA LEU A 128 5.63 8.19 0.19
C LEU A 128 6.04 9.58 0.70
N SER A 129 6.99 9.64 1.64
CA SER A 129 7.44 10.92 2.19
C SER A 129 8.15 11.80 1.16
N THR A 130 8.85 11.20 0.18
CA THR A 130 9.53 11.92 -0.91
C THR A 130 8.53 12.49 -1.90
N ILE A 131 7.54 11.71 -2.33
CA ILE A 131 6.48 12.16 -3.23
C ILE A 131 5.70 13.32 -2.59
N VAL A 132 5.26 13.15 -1.32
CA VAL A 132 4.53 14.20 -0.58
C VAL A 132 5.39 15.46 -0.36
N GLY A 133 6.70 15.31 -0.21
CA GLY A 133 7.62 16.43 -0.01
C GLY A 133 8.00 17.19 -1.28
N ALA A 134 8.00 16.53 -2.44
CA ALA A 134 8.48 17.06 -3.72
C ALA A 134 7.35 17.41 -4.72
N ALA A 135 6.10 17.02 -4.42
CA ALA A 135 4.98 17.25 -5.33
C ALA A 135 4.60 18.73 -5.41
N SER A 136 4.21 19.14 -6.62
CA SER A 136 3.53 20.41 -6.88
C SER A 136 2.02 20.21 -6.71
N GLY A 137 1.35 21.09 -5.94
CA GLY A 137 -0.11 21.04 -5.77
C GLY A 137 -0.61 20.40 -4.46
N GLY A 138 0.27 20.33 -3.44
CA GLY A 138 -0.11 19.92 -2.09
C GLY A 138 0.01 18.44 -1.80
N SER A 139 -0.18 18.08 -0.54
CA SER A 139 0.00 16.70 -0.04
C SER A 139 -1.07 15.74 -0.57
N SER A 140 -2.31 16.20 -0.75
CA SER A 140 -3.41 15.34 -1.21
C SER A 140 -3.16 14.80 -2.62
N ALA A 141 -2.80 15.65 -3.61
CA ALA A 141 -2.48 15.22 -4.96
C ALA A 141 -1.30 14.22 -5.00
N ALA A 142 -0.32 14.41 -4.14
CA ALA A 142 0.83 13.52 -3.99
C ALA A 142 0.44 12.14 -3.44
N ILE A 143 -0.44 12.11 -2.44
CA ILE A 143 -0.95 10.88 -1.82
C ILE A 143 -1.80 10.10 -2.83
N VAL A 144 -2.68 10.79 -3.54
CA VAL A 144 -3.49 10.18 -4.61
C VAL A 144 -2.61 9.53 -5.68
N LEU A 145 -1.52 10.20 -6.11
CA LEU A 145 -0.56 9.62 -7.05
C LEU A 145 0.14 8.38 -6.49
N TYR A 146 0.53 8.40 -5.22
CA TYR A 146 1.16 7.25 -4.57
C TYR A 146 0.20 6.06 -4.43
N GLU A 147 -1.04 6.30 -4.02
CA GLU A 147 -2.05 5.24 -3.88
C GLU A 147 -2.52 4.73 -5.27
N ALA A 148 -2.55 5.59 -6.29
CA ALA A 148 -2.76 5.17 -7.67
C ALA A 148 -1.61 4.25 -8.14
N ALA A 149 -0.35 4.58 -7.81
CA ALA A 149 0.80 3.72 -8.10
C ALA A 149 0.70 2.36 -7.39
N LEU A 150 0.19 2.34 -6.14
CA LEU A 150 -0.13 1.09 -5.43
C LEU A 150 -1.17 0.27 -6.20
N GLY A 151 -2.30 0.87 -6.55
CA GLY A 151 -3.37 0.17 -7.28
C GLY A 151 -2.92 -0.36 -8.63
N VAL A 152 -2.23 0.46 -9.43
CA VAL A 152 -1.67 0.06 -10.74
C VAL A 152 -0.62 -1.05 -10.57
N GLY A 153 0.27 -0.93 -9.58
CA GLY A 153 1.29 -1.95 -9.30
C GLY A 153 0.65 -3.30 -8.98
N ILE A 154 -0.31 -3.32 -8.06
CA ILE A 154 -1.00 -4.54 -7.66
C ILE A 154 -1.86 -5.10 -8.81
N ALA A 155 -2.42 -4.25 -9.68
CA ALA A 155 -3.15 -4.69 -10.87
C ALA A 155 -2.24 -5.40 -11.89
N ILE A 156 -1.09 -4.78 -12.21
CA ILE A 156 -0.17 -5.31 -13.22
C ILE A 156 0.60 -6.53 -12.69
N GLY A 157 0.85 -6.60 -11.37
CA GLY A 157 1.63 -7.65 -10.75
C GLY A 157 1.20 -9.07 -11.14
N PRO A 158 -0.04 -9.47 -10.86
CA PRO A 158 -0.53 -10.80 -11.19
C PRO A 158 -0.55 -11.10 -12.70
N LEU A 159 -0.85 -10.11 -13.55
CA LEU A 159 -0.77 -10.28 -15.01
C LEU A 159 0.64 -10.58 -15.48
N LEU A 160 1.62 -9.80 -15.03
CA LEU A 160 3.02 -10.07 -15.36
C LEU A 160 3.52 -11.36 -14.70
N GLY A 161 3.04 -11.63 -13.48
CA GLY A 161 3.29 -12.88 -12.78
C GLY A 161 2.84 -14.09 -13.58
N GLY A 162 1.60 -14.07 -14.06
CA GLY A 162 1.05 -15.12 -14.92
C GLY A 162 1.77 -15.23 -16.26
N LEU A 163 1.98 -14.10 -16.94
CA LEU A 163 2.64 -14.07 -18.26
C LEU A 163 4.09 -14.55 -18.21
N LEU A 164 4.89 -14.04 -17.28
CA LEU A 164 6.29 -14.47 -17.13
C LEU A 164 6.38 -15.84 -16.48
N GLY A 165 5.43 -16.17 -15.60
CA GLY A 165 5.32 -17.44 -14.91
C GLY A 165 5.01 -18.61 -15.85
N SER A 166 4.20 -18.37 -16.89
CA SER A 166 3.91 -19.38 -17.92
C SER A 166 5.14 -19.84 -18.70
N VAL A 167 6.19 -19.04 -18.75
CA VAL A 167 7.48 -19.42 -19.34
C VAL A 167 8.36 -20.12 -18.29
N SER A 168 8.43 -19.57 -17.09
CA SER A 168 9.14 -20.14 -15.94
C SER A 168 8.73 -19.42 -14.67
N TRP A 169 8.52 -20.15 -13.56
CA TRP A 169 8.25 -19.55 -12.26
C TRP A 169 9.36 -18.57 -11.79
N ARG A 170 10.55 -18.67 -12.38
CA ARG A 170 11.69 -17.76 -12.15
C ARG A 170 11.54 -16.43 -12.88
N GLY A 171 10.79 -16.39 -13.97
CA GLY A 171 10.60 -15.23 -14.85
C GLY A 171 10.13 -13.97 -14.13
N PRO A 172 9.10 -14.02 -13.28
CA PRO A 172 8.61 -12.89 -12.51
C PRO A 172 9.67 -12.25 -11.60
N PHE A 173 10.54 -13.04 -10.99
CA PHE A 173 11.63 -12.53 -10.14
C PHE A 173 12.66 -11.74 -10.96
N PHE A 174 13.10 -12.27 -12.10
CA PHE A 174 14.03 -11.57 -12.99
C PHE A 174 13.39 -10.35 -13.64
N GLY A 175 12.09 -10.44 -14.01
CA GLY A 175 11.33 -9.31 -14.53
C GLY A 175 11.27 -8.15 -13.53
N THR A 176 11.01 -8.45 -12.27
CA THR A 176 11.04 -7.43 -11.20
C THR A 176 12.42 -6.84 -11.02
N ALA A 177 13.48 -7.67 -11.00
CA ALA A 177 14.85 -7.18 -10.87
C ALA A 177 15.21 -6.21 -12.01
N ALA A 178 14.86 -6.55 -13.25
CA ALA A 178 15.11 -5.72 -14.42
C ALA A 178 14.34 -4.38 -14.35
N LEU A 179 13.04 -4.41 -14.04
CA LEU A 179 12.23 -3.19 -13.93
C LEU A 179 12.68 -2.30 -12.76
N MET A 180 13.07 -2.88 -11.63
CA MET A 180 13.62 -2.12 -10.50
C MET A 180 14.98 -1.51 -10.81
N ALA A 181 15.81 -2.16 -11.63
CA ALA A 181 17.04 -1.56 -12.12
C ALA A 181 16.77 -0.32 -12.99
N VAL A 182 15.72 -0.35 -13.82
CA VAL A 182 15.27 0.84 -14.56
C VAL A 182 14.79 1.93 -13.59
N GLY A 183 14.00 1.58 -12.57
CA GLY A 183 13.58 2.51 -11.52
C GLY A 183 14.77 3.12 -10.77
N PHE A 184 15.80 2.33 -10.48
CA PHE A 184 17.05 2.81 -9.88
C PHE A 184 17.74 3.86 -10.76
N ILE A 185 17.88 3.60 -12.06
CA ILE A 185 18.48 4.55 -13.02
C ILE A 185 17.65 5.83 -13.08
N ALA A 186 16.33 5.72 -13.15
CA ALA A 186 15.43 6.88 -13.20
C ALA A 186 15.57 7.75 -11.94
N ILE A 187 15.59 7.17 -10.75
CA ILE A 187 15.74 7.91 -9.50
C ILE A 187 17.17 8.48 -9.39
N ALA A 188 18.19 7.73 -9.76
CA ALA A 188 19.58 8.19 -9.72
C ALA A 188 19.78 9.47 -10.56
N THR A 189 19.14 9.54 -11.74
CA THR A 189 19.29 10.63 -12.71
C THR A 189 18.34 11.80 -12.48
N LEU A 190 17.08 11.54 -12.12
CA LEU A 190 16.02 12.55 -12.07
C LEU A 190 15.79 13.12 -10.67
N LEU A 191 16.00 12.34 -9.59
CA LEU A 191 15.82 12.84 -8.23
C LEU A 191 17.11 13.55 -7.77
N ARG A 192 17.01 14.85 -7.51
CA ARG A 192 18.10 15.62 -6.92
C ARG A 192 18.02 15.63 -5.39
N GLU A 193 19.16 15.65 -4.73
CA GLU A 193 19.25 15.93 -3.28
C GLU A 193 19.35 17.46 -3.08
N ASP A 194 18.24 18.16 -3.33
CA ASP A 194 18.21 19.62 -3.15
C ASP A 194 17.57 19.95 -1.80
N GLY A 195 18.35 20.49 -0.89
CA GLY A 195 17.85 21.02 0.37
C GLY A 195 18.72 20.71 1.60
N PRO A 196 18.52 21.41 2.72
CA PRO A 196 19.20 21.13 3.97
C PRO A 196 18.84 19.73 4.45
N ARG A 197 19.84 18.98 4.93
CA ARG A 197 19.63 17.65 5.50
C ARG A 197 18.60 17.73 6.64
N PRO A 198 17.61 16.82 6.67
CA PRO A 198 16.67 16.76 7.78
C PRO A 198 17.43 16.59 9.11
N THR A 199 16.87 17.15 10.19
CA THR A 199 17.40 16.90 11.53
C THR A 199 17.39 15.40 11.81
N PRO A 200 18.49 14.83 12.35
CA PRO A 200 18.58 13.41 12.62
C PRO A 200 17.44 12.92 13.50
N THR A 201 16.67 11.98 12.99
CA THR A 201 15.55 11.37 13.70
C THR A 201 16.08 10.29 14.67
N PRO A 202 15.71 10.27 15.95
CA PRO A 202 16.10 9.21 16.86
C PRO A 202 15.43 7.88 16.49
N LEU A 203 16.10 6.77 16.76
CA LEU A 203 15.59 5.43 16.46
C LEU A 203 14.24 5.13 17.15
N SER A 204 13.99 5.76 18.29
CA SER A 204 12.74 5.64 19.04
C SER A 204 11.58 6.46 18.46
N ALA A 205 11.82 7.34 17.49
CA ALA A 205 10.80 8.27 17.00
C ALA A 205 9.55 7.57 16.41
N PRO A 206 9.65 6.52 15.56
CA PRO A 206 8.48 5.82 15.06
C PRO A 206 7.68 5.13 16.17
N PHE A 207 8.36 4.59 17.18
CA PHE A 207 7.68 3.97 18.32
C PHE A 207 7.00 5.01 19.22
N LYS A 208 7.64 6.17 19.44
CA LYS A 208 7.02 7.30 20.14
C LYS A 208 5.85 7.90 19.39
N ALA A 209 5.90 7.88 18.06
CA ALA A 209 4.79 8.32 17.22
C ALA A 209 3.52 7.50 17.47
N LEU A 210 3.64 6.19 17.74
CA LEU A 210 2.51 5.34 18.10
C LEU A 210 1.88 5.70 19.48
N ALA A 211 2.57 6.46 20.31
CA ALA A 211 1.98 7.01 21.53
C ALA A 211 1.08 8.24 21.25
N VAL A 212 1.23 8.90 20.09
CA VAL A 212 0.36 10.00 19.68
C VAL A 212 -1.05 9.43 19.39
N PRO A 213 -2.11 9.94 20.05
CA PRO A 213 -3.45 9.32 19.98
C PRO A 213 -3.97 9.18 18.55
N ALA A 214 -3.74 10.18 17.69
CA ALA A 214 -4.18 10.12 16.29
C ALA A 214 -3.46 9.02 15.51
N ILE A 215 -2.12 8.97 15.59
CA ILE A 215 -1.31 7.94 14.92
C ILE A 215 -1.66 6.54 15.44
N ARG A 216 -1.82 6.38 16.75
CA ARG A 216 -2.23 5.09 17.35
C ARG A 216 -3.58 4.62 16.84
N THR A 217 -4.57 5.52 16.72
CA THR A 217 -5.88 5.21 16.17
C THR A 217 -5.78 4.77 14.72
N LEU A 218 -5.07 5.53 13.89
CA LEU A 218 -4.92 5.24 12.45
C LEU A 218 -4.09 3.98 12.20
N ALA A 219 -2.99 3.80 12.92
CA ALA A 219 -2.16 2.59 12.83
C ALA A 219 -2.91 1.35 13.33
N GLY A 220 -3.69 1.46 14.41
CA GLY A 220 -4.56 0.39 14.88
C GLY A 220 -5.64 0.01 13.86
N ALA A 221 -6.31 0.99 13.26
CA ALA A 221 -7.24 0.74 12.18
C ALA A 221 -6.54 0.08 10.96
N ALA A 222 -5.33 0.56 10.63
CA ALA A 222 -4.53 0.02 9.54
C ALA A 222 -4.16 -1.45 9.74
N LEU A 223 -3.77 -1.84 10.94
CA LEU A 223 -3.46 -3.22 11.27
C LEU A 223 -4.64 -4.15 10.94
N PHE A 224 -5.82 -3.79 11.39
CA PHE A 224 -6.99 -4.64 11.24
C PHE A 224 -7.57 -4.63 9.83
N TYR A 225 -7.67 -3.48 9.14
CA TYR A 225 -8.21 -3.50 7.77
C TYR A 225 -7.25 -4.21 6.79
N ASN A 226 -5.95 -4.15 7.06
CA ASN A 226 -4.96 -4.79 6.21
C ASN A 226 -5.00 -6.32 6.30
N ILE A 227 -5.58 -6.88 7.38
CA ILE A 227 -5.95 -8.30 7.43
C ILE A 227 -6.98 -8.61 6.33
N GLY A 228 -8.04 -7.80 6.22
CA GLY A 228 -9.04 -7.94 5.14
C GLY A 228 -8.42 -7.81 3.75
N PHE A 229 -7.56 -6.81 3.56
CA PHE A 229 -6.82 -6.60 2.32
C PHE A 229 -6.04 -7.86 1.89
N PHE A 230 -5.25 -8.44 2.77
CA PHE A 230 -4.43 -9.60 2.43
C PHE A 230 -5.19 -10.92 2.43
N VAL A 231 -6.32 -11.03 3.12
CA VAL A 231 -7.23 -12.18 2.93
C VAL A 231 -7.80 -12.17 1.51
N LEU A 232 -8.25 -11.01 1.00
CA LEU A 232 -8.68 -10.90 -0.40
C LEU A 232 -7.56 -11.21 -1.38
N LEU A 233 -6.35 -10.74 -1.16
CA LEU A 233 -5.24 -10.90 -2.08
C LEU A 233 -4.61 -12.30 -2.02
N ALA A 234 -4.26 -12.77 -0.83
CA ALA A 234 -3.42 -13.96 -0.66
C ALA A 234 -4.21 -15.26 -0.39
N TYR A 235 -5.46 -15.16 0.09
CA TYR A 235 -6.27 -16.34 0.38
C TYR A 235 -7.24 -16.71 -0.75
N THR A 236 -7.91 -15.72 -1.37
CA THR A 236 -8.95 -15.98 -2.36
C THR A 236 -8.48 -16.73 -3.63
N PRO A 237 -7.20 -16.71 -4.04
CA PRO A 237 -6.72 -17.57 -5.12
C PRO A 237 -7.03 -19.04 -4.93
N TYR A 238 -6.98 -19.56 -3.70
CA TYR A 238 -7.22 -20.97 -3.40
C TYR A 238 -8.67 -21.40 -3.67
N PRO A 239 -9.72 -20.76 -3.10
CA PRO A 239 -11.10 -21.14 -3.39
C PRO A 239 -11.56 -20.78 -4.81
N LEU A 240 -10.93 -19.82 -5.49
CA LEU A 240 -11.22 -19.51 -6.89
C LEU A 240 -10.86 -20.67 -7.82
N GLY A 241 -9.75 -21.35 -7.59
CA GLY A 241 -9.30 -22.47 -8.40
C GLY A 241 -9.19 -22.12 -9.89
N LEU A 242 -8.72 -20.91 -10.20
CA LEU A 242 -8.43 -20.43 -11.54
C LEU A 242 -6.98 -20.73 -11.90
N ASP A 243 -6.69 -20.78 -13.19
CA ASP A 243 -5.34 -20.76 -13.71
C ASP A 243 -4.64 -19.41 -13.49
N GLU A 244 -3.35 -19.34 -13.78
CA GLU A 244 -2.52 -18.16 -13.57
C GLU A 244 -3.09 -16.92 -14.28
N MET A 245 -3.63 -17.08 -15.49
CA MET A 245 -4.20 -15.99 -16.28
C MET A 245 -5.56 -15.56 -15.72
N GLY A 246 -6.40 -16.48 -15.29
CA GLY A 246 -7.70 -16.19 -14.65
C GLY A 246 -7.51 -15.42 -13.33
N LEU A 247 -6.55 -15.82 -12.51
CA LEU A 247 -6.14 -15.09 -11.31
C LEU A 247 -5.59 -13.70 -11.69
N GLY A 248 -4.71 -13.65 -12.71
CA GLY A 248 -4.16 -12.42 -13.24
C GLY A 248 -5.23 -11.40 -13.60
N PHE A 249 -6.24 -11.78 -14.37
CA PHE A 249 -7.35 -10.89 -14.76
C PHE A 249 -8.23 -10.50 -13.57
N THR A 250 -8.50 -11.41 -12.64
CA THR A 250 -9.30 -11.10 -11.44
C THR A 250 -8.62 -10.03 -10.59
N PHE A 251 -7.34 -10.21 -10.29
CA PHE A 251 -6.58 -9.24 -9.49
C PHE A 251 -6.20 -7.98 -10.26
N PHE A 252 -6.11 -8.05 -11.59
CA PHE A 252 -6.05 -6.85 -12.41
C PHE A 252 -7.32 -5.99 -12.23
N GLY A 253 -8.50 -6.60 -12.30
CA GLY A 253 -9.77 -5.91 -12.03
C GLY A 253 -9.83 -5.31 -10.63
N TRP A 254 -9.37 -6.04 -9.61
CA TRP A 254 -9.25 -5.57 -8.25
C TRP A 254 -8.30 -4.36 -8.11
N GLY A 255 -7.09 -4.46 -8.64
CA GLY A 255 -6.10 -3.38 -8.58
C GLY A 255 -6.50 -2.15 -9.38
N LEU A 256 -7.16 -2.34 -10.54
CA LEU A 256 -7.75 -1.26 -11.33
C LEU A 256 -8.85 -0.55 -10.52
N GLY A 257 -9.68 -1.31 -9.80
CA GLY A 257 -10.66 -0.79 -8.85
C GLY A 257 -10.01 0.09 -7.78
N VAL A 258 -8.92 -0.39 -7.17
CA VAL A 258 -8.12 0.40 -6.21
C VAL A 258 -7.65 1.71 -6.85
N ALA A 259 -7.02 1.65 -8.03
CA ALA A 259 -6.48 2.84 -8.70
C ALA A 259 -7.59 3.87 -9.05
N ILE A 260 -8.70 3.41 -9.62
CA ILE A 260 -9.82 4.29 -10.01
C ILE A 260 -10.40 4.99 -8.78
N THR A 261 -10.67 4.24 -7.72
CA THR A 261 -11.32 4.84 -6.52
C THR A 261 -10.37 5.71 -5.72
N SER A 262 -9.07 5.41 -5.71
CA SER A 262 -8.05 6.29 -5.11
C SER A 262 -8.00 7.65 -5.82
N VAL A 263 -8.07 7.66 -7.15
CA VAL A 263 -7.91 8.89 -7.95
C VAL A 263 -9.19 9.72 -8.01
N PHE A 264 -10.34 9.07 -8.18
CA PHE A 264 -11.60 9.77 -8.48
C PHE A 264 -12.60 9.77 -7.33
N VAL A 265 -12.76 8.63 -6.64
CA VAL A 265 -13.84 8.48 -5.65
C VAL A 265 -13.42 9.01 -4.28
N ALA A 266 -12.20 8.71 -3.84
CA ALA A 266 -11.74 9.16 -2.52
C ALA A 266 -11.73 10.69 -2.42
N PRO A 267 -11.13 11.47 -3.35
CA PRO A 267 -11.18 12.92 -3.30
C PRO A 267 -12.61 13.48 -3.37
N LEU A 268 -13.48 12.88 -4.21
CA LEU A 268 -14.88 13.31 -4.33
C LEU A 268 -15.66 13.10 -3.02
N LEU A 269 -15.39 12.03 -2.30
CA LEU A 269 -16.06 11.75 -1.01
C LEU A 269 -15.51 12.66 0.09
N THR A 270 -14.20 12.84 0.18
CA THR A 270 -13.56 13.69 1.21
C THR A 270 -13.82 15.17 0.99
N ALA A 271 -14.13 15.58 -0.23
CA ALA A 271 -14.61 16.92 -0.54
C ALA A 271 -16.00 17.22 0.02
N ARG A 272 -16.85 16.22 0.28
CA ARG A 272 -18.24 16.40 0.72
C ARG A 272 -18.50 15.90 2.13
N LEU A 273 -17.67 15.04 2.66
CA LEU A 273 -17.88 14.36 3.94
C LEU A 273 -16.60 14.36 4.77
N PRO A 274 -16.71 14.46 6.11
CA PRO A 274 -15.55 14.30 6.98
C PRO A 274 -14.83 12.97 6.71
N ARG A 275 -13.49 12.98 6.66
CA ARG A 275 -12.67 11.80 6.38
C ARG A 275 -12.97 10.63 7.32
N THR A 276 -13.23 10.91 8.59
CA THR A 276 -13.60 9.88 9.59
C THR A 276 -14.94 9.21 9.27
N VAL A 277 -15.90 9.95 8.70
CA VAL A 277 -17.18 9.41 8.25
C VAL A 277 -17.00 8.52 7.02
N VAL A 278 -16.26 9.01 6.01
CA VAL A 278 -15.94 8.24 4.80
C VAL A 278 -15.25 6.94 5.17
N LEU A 279 -14.18 7.04 5.98
CA LEU A 279 -13.36 5.89 6.36
C LEU A 279 -14.20 4.82 7.09
N ARG A 280 -14.99 5.22 8.08
CA ARG A 280 -15.84 4.31 8.84
C ARG A 280 -16.89 3.64 7.96
N SER A 281 -17.56 4.40 7.10
CA SER A 281 -18.61 3.88 6.23
C SER A 281 -18.07 2.88 5.21
N VAL A 282 -16.94 3.20 4.58
CA VAL A 282 -16.31 2.32 3.59
C VAL A 282 -15.74 1.06 4.24
N LEU A 283 -15.21 1.14 5.48
CA LEU A 283 -14.79 -0.05 6.23
C LEU A 283 -15.98 -0.97 6.56
N VAL A 284 -17.17 -0.42 6.90
CA VAL A 284 -18.36 -1.24 7.09
C VAL A 284 -18.80 -1.91 5.78
N LEU A 285 -18.78 -1.18 4.65
CA LEU A 285 -19.08 -1.75 3.34
C LEU A 285 -18.09 -2.85 2.96
N LEU A 286 -16.80 -2.67 3.25
CA LEU A 286 -15.78 -3.69 3.02
C LEU A 286 -16.02 -4.94 3.89
N ALA A 287 -16.44 -4.77 5.14
CA ALA A 287 -16.80 -5.90 5.99
C ALA A 287 -18.02 -6.66 5.45
N LEU A 288 -19.03 -5.95 4.93
CA LEU A 288 -20.18 -6.57 4.27
C LEU A 288 -19.79 -7.32 2.99
N ASP A 289 -18.89 -6.76 2.19
CA ASP A 289 -18.34 -7.40 1.00
C ASP A 289 -17.58 -8.69 1.35
N LEU A 290 -16.75 -8.67 2.41
CA LEU A 290 -16.08 -9.86 2.91
C LEU A 290 -17.07 -10.94 3.40
N VAL A 291 -18.16 -10.55 4.08
CA VAL A 291 -19.23 -11.48 4.46
C VAL A 291 -19.88 -12.08 3.21
N ALA A 292 -20.20 -11.25 2.21
CA ALA A 292 -20.76 -11.71 0.95
C ALA A 292 -19.79 -12.68 0.22
N GLY A 293 -18.50 -12.39 0.20
CA GLY A 293 -17.47 -13.27 -0.33
C GLY A 293 -17.40 -14.62 0.39
N GLY A 294 -17.58 -14.63 1.72
CA GLY A 294 -17.69 -15.86 2.50
C GLY A 294 -18.94 -16.67 2.15
N LEU A 295 -20.09 -16.03 1.98
CA LEU A 295 -21.35 -16.66 1.56
C LEU A 295 -21.26 -17.21 0.12
N LEU A 296 -20.53 -16.53 -0.74
CA LEU A 296 -20.35 -16.85 -2.15
C LEU A 296 -19.06 -17.63 -2.43
N ILE A 297 -18.40 -18.18 -1.41
CA ILE A 297 -17.08 -18.84 -1.53
C ILE A 297 -17.08 -19.97 -2.58
N SER A 298 -18.20 -20.67 -2.74
CA SER A 298 -18.36 -21.74 -3.72
C SER A 298 -18.80 -21.24 -5.10
N SER A 299 -19.15 -19.96 -5.23
CA SER A 299 -19.54 -19.35 -6.50
C SER A 299 -18.36 -18.59 -7.09
N ARG A 300 -17.70 -19.16 -8.12
CA ARG A 300 -16.56 -18.53 -8.77
C ARG A 300 -16.85 -17.10 -9.24
N VAL A 301 -17.98 -16.87 -9.90
CA VAL A 301 -18.39 -15.54 -10.37
C VAL A 301 -18.70 -14.62 -9.19
N GLY A 302 -19.41 -15.09 -8.17
CA GLY A 302 -19.73 -14.32 -6.99
C GLY A 302 -18.47 -13.86 -6.25
N LEU A 303 -17.50 -14.75 -6.09
CA LEU A 303 -16.23 -14.45 -5.43
C LEU A 303 -15.38 -13.44 -6.23
N ILE A 304 -15.33 -13.58 -7.58
CA ILE A 304 -14.67 -12.60 -8.46
C ILE A 304 -15.30 -11.20 -8.28
N VAL A 305 -16.62 -11.11 -8.26
CA VAL A 305 -17.33 -9.83 -8.06
C VAL A 305 -16.97 -9.23 -6.71
N CYS A 306 -17.00 -10.00 -5.61
CA CYS A 306 -16.60 -9.53 -4.29
C CYS A 306 -15.14 -9.06 -4.27
N ILE A 307 -14.21 -9.78 -4.91
CA ILE A 307 -12.80 -9.36 -5.00
C ILE A 307 -12.70 -7.97 -5.67
N ILE A 308 -13.36 -7.77 -6.81
CA ILE A 308 -13.31 -6.49 -7.53
C ILE A 308 -13.97 -5.37 -6.72
N VAL A 309 -15.12 -5.63 -6.09
CA VAL A 309 -15.79 -4.67 -5.18
C VAL A 309 -14.90 -4.33 -3.99
N GLY A 310 -14.27 -5.36 -3.38
CA GLY A 310 -13.26 -5.16 -2.34
C GLY A 310 -12.13 -4.23 -2.78
N GLY A 311 -11.66 -4.34 -4.02
CA GLY A 311 -10.68 -3.43 -4.62
C GLY A 311 -11.18 -1.98 -4.69
N LEU A 312 -12.40 -1.77 -5.16
CA LEU A 312 -13.03 -0.44 -5.19
C LEU A 312 -13.12 0.20 -3.80
N LEU A 313 -13.50 -0.57 -2.78
CA LEU A 313 -13.59 -0.09 -1.40
C LEU A 313 -12.21 0.19 -0.79
N LEU A 314 -11.24 -0.68 -1.05
CA LEU A 314 -9.88 -0.56 -0.54
C LEU A 314 -9.13 0.66 -1.10
N GLY A 315 -9.39 1.07 -2.34
CA GLY A 315 -8.81 2.29 -2.89
C GLY A 315 -9.21 3.53 -2.10
N VAL A 316 -10.49 3.63 -1.72
CA VAL A 316 -10.95 4.73 -0.85
C VAL A 316 -10.33 4.64 0.55
N VAL A 317 -10.33 3.45 1.17
CA VAL A 317 -9.75 3.26 2.52
C VAL A 317 -8.28 3.65 2.54
N ASN A 318 -7.49 3.16 1.57
CA ASN A 318 -6.06 3.43 1.50
C ASN A 318 -5.76 4.92 1.39
N THR A 319 -6.42 5.62 0.46
CA THR A 319 -6.21 7.04 0.22
C THR A 319 -6.58 7.86 1.44
N VAL A 320 -7.82 7.70 1.94
CA VAL A 320 -8.31 8.50 3.07
C VAL A 320 -7.53 8.23 4.35
N LEU A 321 -7.12 6.98 4.61
CA LEU A 321 -6.33 6.65 5.78
C LEU A 321 -4.93 7.25 5.70
N THR A 322 -4.30 7.22 4.52
CA THR A 322 -2.97 7.81 4.28
C THR A 322 -3.03 9.34 4.43
N GLU A 323 -4.06 10.00 3.88
CA GLU A 323 -4.30 11.43 4.09
C GLU A 323 -4.43 11.77 5.59
N CYS A 324 -5.28 11.04 6.31
CA CYS A 324 -5.44 11.23 7.75
C CYS A 324 -4.11 11.10 8.51
N VAL A 325 -3.26 10.13 8.16
CA VAL A 325 -1.94 9.94 8.80
C VAL A 325 -1.03 11.14 8.58
N MET A 326 -1.04 11.71 7.36
CA MET A 326 -0.15 12.82 7.00
C MET A 326 -0.62 14.17 7.59
N GLU A 327 -1.90 14.30 7.90
CA GLU A 327 -2.51 15.57 8.34
C GLU A 327 -2.86 15.60 9.84
N ALA A 328 -3.04 14.44 10.47
CA ALA A 328 -3.45 14.36 11.87
C ALA A 328 -2.35 14.75 12.89
N THR A 329 -1.12 15.04 12.44
CA THR A 329 0.02 15.27 13.31
C THR A 329 1.06 16.21 12.70
N ASP A 330 1.77 16.95 13.57
CA ASP A 330 2.93 17.78 13.19
C ASP A 330 4.25 16.99 13.14
N LEU A 331 4.22 15.67 13.30
CA LEU A 331 5.41 14.84 13.20
C LEU A 331 6.02 14.92 11.80
N PRO A 332 7.35 14.75 11.66
CA PRO A 332 7.97 14.62 10.36
C PRO A 332 7.28 13.52 9.53
N ARG A 333 6.96 13.82 8.26
CA ARG A 333 6.24 12.91 7.36
C ARG A 333 6.88 11.52 7.27
N SER A 334 8.22 11.47 7.31
CA SER A 334 8.97 10.20 7.32
C SER A 334 8.71 9.37 8.59
N VAL A 335 8.52 10.01 9.75
CA VAL A 335 8.20 9.34 11.01
C VAL A 335 6.76 8.84 11.00
N ALA A 336 5.81 9.68 10.61
CA ALA A 336 4.41 9.31 10.51
C ALA A 336 4.22 8.14 9.51
N SER A 337 4.81 8.25 8.30
CA SER A 337 4.78 7.20 7.28
C SER A 337 5.37 5.89 7.77
N SER A 338 6.57 5.91 8.36
CA SER A 338 7.24 4.69 8.81
C SER A 338 6.49 3.98 9.95
N SER A 339 5.94 4.73 10.90
CA SER A 339 5.16 4.18 12.01
C SER A 339 3.87 3.53 11.54
N TYR A 340 3.11 4.24 10.72
CA TYR A 340 1.86 3.78 10.15
C TYR A 340 2.06 2.56 9.24
N SER A 341 2.98 2.66 8.27
CA SER A 341 3.21 1.60 7.30
C SER A 341 3.78 0.35 7.96
N GLY A 342 4.66 0.48 8.97
CA GLY A 342 5.17 -0.65 9.72
C GLY A 342 4.04 -1.47 10.36
N VAL A 343 3.12 -0.83 11.08
CA VAL A 343 1.97 -1.51 11.70
C VAL A 343 1.04 -2.10 10.63
N ARG A 344 0.78 -1.36 9.54
CA ARG A 344 -0.05 -1.81 8.43
C ARG A 344 0.48 -3.11 7.81
N PHE A 345 1.78 -3.18 7.49
CA PHE A 345 2.39 -4.38 6.90
C PHE A 345 2.43 -5.56 7.87
N LEU A 346 2.61 -5.32 9.19
CA LEU A 346 2.51 -6.37 10.19
C LEU A 346 1.10 -6.97 10.27
N GLY A 347 0.05 -6.15 10.13
CA GLY A 347 -1.33 -6.64 9.99
C GLY A 347 -1.48 -7.55 8.76
N GLY A 348 -0.92 -7.14 7.63
CA GLY A 348 -0.90 -7.95 6.42
C GLY A 348 -0.14 -9.27 6.56
N ALA A 349 0.94 -9.28 7.32
CA ALA A 349 1.75 -10.48 7.55
C ALA A 349 1.02 -11.59 8.32
N ILE A 350 0.06 -11.21 9.16
CA ILE A 350 -0.75 -12.15 9.94
C ILE A 350 -1.78 -12.86 9.05
N ALA A 351 -2.29 -12.18 8.03
CA ALA A 351 -3.45 -12.63 7.25
C ALA A 351 -3.24 -13.96 6.50
N PRO A 352 -2.18 -14.19 5.69
CA PRO A 352 -2.03 -15.43 4.92
C PRO A 352 -1.94 -16.68 5.80
N PRO A 353 -1.07 -16.76 6.82
CA PRO A 353 -0.98 -17.95 7.66
C PRO A 353 -2.24 -18.17 8.50
N ALA A 354 -2.85 -17.08 9.02
CA ALA A 354 -4.08 -17.19 9.79
C ALA A 354 -5.25 -17.66 8.90
N ALA A 355 -5.37 -17.15 7.68
CA ALA A 355 -6.42 -17.56 6.76
C ALA A 355 -6.29 -19.05 6.39
N SER A 356 -5.09 -19.51 6.07
CA SER A 356 -4.85 -20.92 5.75
C SER A 356 -5.17 -21.84 6.94
N ALA A 357 -4.75 -21.47 8.15
CA ALA A 357 -5.04 -22.24 9.37
C ALA A 357 -6.55 -22.28 9.67
N LEU A 358 -7.25 -21.15 9.56
CA LEU A 358 -8.69 -21.07 9.80
C LEU A 358 -9.50 -21.84 8.75
N ALA A 359 -9.07 -21.79 7.50
CA ALA A 359 -9.70 -22.56 6.41
C ALA A 359 -9.59 -24.08 6.66
N ALA A 360 -8.41 -24.54 7.07
CA ALA A 360 -8.16 -25.95 7.37
C ALA A 360 -8.89 -26.43 8.63
N ALA A 361 -8.95 -25.59 9.68
CA ALA A 361 -9.53 -25.96 10.96
C ALA A 361 -11.06 -25.89 11.02
N ILE A 362 -11.69 -24.99 10.24
CA ILE A 362 -13.12 -24.68 10.35
C ILE A 362 -13.84 -24.88 9.01
N SER A 363 -13.58 -24.00 8.03
CA SER A 363 -14.14 -24.09 6.70
C SER A 363 -13.47 -23.11 5.72
N PRO A 364 -13.55 -23.35 4.39
CA PRO A 364 -13.01 -22.40 3.40
C PRO A 364 -13.62 -21.00 3.44
N ALA A 365 -14.83 -20.84 3.95
CA ALA A 365 -15.50 -19.53 4.09
C ALA A 365 -15.05 -18.75 5.32
N PHE A 366 -14.57 -19.43 6.36
CA PHE A 366 -14.32 -18.82 7.66
C PHE A 366 -13.26 -17.70 7.65
N PRO A 367 -12.16 -17.78 6.87
CA PRO A 367 -11.21 -16.68 6.74
C PRO A 367 -11.85 -15.36 6.29
N MET A 368 -12.85 -15.41 5.41
CA MET A 368 -13.58 -14.23 4.95
C MET A 368 -14.38 -13.59 6.09
N TYR A 369 -15.05 -14.40 6.93
CA TYR A 369 -15.79 -13.90 8.10
C TYR A 369 -14.85 -13.36 9.18
N ALA A 370 -13.71 -14.00 9.41
CA ALA A 370 -12.69 -13.51 10.33
C ALA A 370 -12.12 -12.17 9.86
N ALA A 371 -11.86 -12.03 8.57
CA ALA A 371 -11.42 -10.77 7.94
C ALA A 371 -12.49 -9.68 8.06
N ALA A 372 -13.77 -10.01 7.85
CA ALA A 372 -14.87 -9.08 8.05
C ALA A 372 -14.92 -8.56 9.51
N GLY A 373 -14.74 -9.46 10.49
CA GLY A 373 -14.63 -9.09 11.90
C GLY A 373 -13.46 -8.15 12.17
N ALA A 374 -12.28 -8.43 11.60
CA ALA A 374 -11.12 -7.56 11.71
C ALA A 374 -11.39 -6.16 11.12
N VAL A 375 -12.00 -6.09 9.94
CA VAL A 375 -12.35 -4.79 9.30
C VAL A 375 -13.40 -4.02 10.11
N LEU A 376 -14.37 -4.71 10.76
CA LEU A 376 -15.31 -4.05 11.69
C LEU A 376 -14.59 -3.50 12.92
N ILE A 377 -13.57 -4.20 13.44
CA ILE A 377 -12.71 -3.68 14.52
C ILE A 377 -11.99 -2.41 14.05
N ALA A 378 -11.47 -2.37 12.81
CA ALA A 378 -10.88 -1.17 12.25
C ALA A 378 -11.88 0.01 12.22
N SER A 379 -13.12 -0.23 11.76
CA SER A 379 -14.19 0.77 11.75
C SER A 379 -14.52 1.27 13.16
N LEU A 380 -14.58 0.36 14.13
CA LEU A 380 -14.83 0.69 15.54
C LEU A 380 -13.70 1.54 16.13
N ILE A 381 -12.44 1.21 15.84
CA ILE A 381 -11.27 1.99 16.26
C ILE A 381 -11.37 3.43 15.74
N VAL A 382 -11.70 3.61 14.45
CA VAL A 382 -11.90 4.95 13.86
C VAL A 382 -13.07 5.68 14.55
N PHE A 383 -14.17 4.99 14.83
CA PHE A 383 -15.32 5.58 15.52
C PHE A 383 -14.98 6.05 16.93
N LEU A 384 -14.32 5.22 17.72
CA LEU A 384 -13.92 5.55 19.10
C LEU A 384 -12.86 6.66 19.11
N GLY A 385 -11.94 6.63 18.14
CA GLY A 385 -10.87 7.62 17.98
C GLY A 385 -11.27 8.92 17.28
N ARG A 386 -12.51 9.12 16.86
CA ARG A 386 -12.96 10.27 16.06
C ARG A 386 -12.56 11.64 16.64
N ARG A 387 -12.53 11.77 17.98
CA ARG A 387 -12.11 13.02 18.64
C ARG A 387 -10.64 13.33 18.44
N THR A 388 -9.80 12.32 18.37
CA THR A 388 -8.36 12.47 18.14
C THR A 388 -8.04 12.74 16.67
N LEU A 389 -8.99 12.49 15.78
CA LEU A 389 -8.88 12.69 14.32
C LEU A 389 -9.57 13.99 13.86
N ALA A 390 -10.13 14.79 14.77
CA ALA A 390 -10.87 16.03 14.44
C ALA A 390 -10.02 17.00 13.60
N ARG A 391 -8.70 17.03 13.79
CA ARG A 391 -7.77 17.85 13.00
C ARG A 391 -7.72 17.40 11.54
N ALA A 392 -7.72 16.10 11.26
CA ALA A 392 -7.76 15.56 9.90
C ALA A 392 -9.07 15.89 9.17
N ASP A 393 -10.19 15.96 9.92
CA ASP A 393 -11.48 16.37 9.38
C ASP A 393 -11.53 17.89 9.10
N ALA A 394 -10.94 18.73 9.97
CA ALA A 394 -10.95 20.20 9.85
C ALA A 394 -10.17 20.69 8.62
N HIS A 395 -9.00 20.13 8.33
CA HIS A 395 -8.20 20.52 7.17
C HIS A 395 -8.91 20.28 5.83
N GLY A 396 -9.76 19.25 5.73
CA GLY A 396 -10.60 19.02 4.55
C GLY A 396 -11.59 20.16 4.31
N GLN A 397 -12.22 20.65 5.37
CA GLN A 397 -13.23 21.72 5.30
C GLN A 397 -12.64 23.12 5.08
N GLU A 398 -11.46 23.40 5.64
CA GLU A 398 -10.74 24.68 5.42
C GLU A 398 -10.28 24.83 3.97
N SER A 399 -9.81 23.77 3.34
CA SER A 399 -9.41 23.78 1.92
C SER A 399 -10.59 24.08 0.99
N GLU A 400 -11.77 23.50 1.26
CA GLU A 400 -13.00 23.79 0.50
C GLU A 400 -13.51 25.21 0.73
N ALA A 401 -13.50 25.69 1.96
CA ALA A 401 -13.96 27.05 2.27
C ALA A 401 -13.08 28.11 1.56
N VAL A 402 -11.77 27.90 1.52
CA VAL A 402 -10.83 28.75 0.80
C VAL A 402 -11.04 28.67 -0.72
N GLU A 403 -11.29 27.48 -1.26
CA GLU A 403 -11.56 27.30 -2.69
C GLU A 403 -12.92 27.89 -3.09
N ALA A 404 -13.98 27.68 -2.32
CA ALA A 404 -15.28 28.31 -2.54
C ALA A 404 -15.20 29.83 -2.45
N GLN A 405 -14.43 30.36 -1.49
CA GLN A 405 -14.22 31.81 -1.35
C GLN A 405 -13.41 32.40 -2.51
N SER A 406 -12.44 31.67 -3.07
CA SER A 406 -11.68 32.11 -4.23
C SER A 406 -12.52 32.13 -5.50
N ILE A 407 -13.44 31.16 -5.68
CA ILE A 407 -14.39 31.11 -6.78
C ILE A 407 -15.39 32.27 -6.66
N ALA A 408 -15.95 32.52 -5.49
CA ALA A 408 -16.89 33.62 -5.25
C ALA A 408 -16.27 35.02 -5.48
N ILE A 409 -14.97 35.19 -5.20
CA ILE A 409 -14.24 36.41 -5.48
C ILE A 409 -13.90 36.54 -6.97
N GLY A 410 -13.65 35.41 -7.66
CA GLY A 410 -13.39 35.39 -9.11
C GLY A 410 -14.62 35.65 -9.97
N GLU A 411 -15.82 35.32 -9.51
CA GLU A 411 -17.08 35.63 -10.19
C GLU A 411 -17.59 37.07 -9.94
N SER A 412 -16.97 37.81 -9.04
CA SER A 412 -17.33 39.21 -8.72
C SER A 412 -16.47 40.25 -9.45
N LEU A 413 -15.58 39.83 -10.34
CA LEU A 413 -14.76 40.66 -11.22
C LEU A 413 -15.13 40.44 -12.68
#